data_151f89e8c8d43ecff4f4ec8ecb7be94e
#
_entry.id   151f89e8c8d43ecff4f4ec8ecb7be94e
#
_cell.length_a   1.000
_cell.length_b   1.000
_cell.length_c   1.000
_cell.angle_alpha   90.00
_cell.angle_beta   90.00
_cell.angle_gamma   90.00
#
_symmetry.space_group_name_H-M   'P 1'
#
loop_
_entity.id
_entity.type
_entity.pdbx_description
1 polymer ?
#
loop_
_entity_poly.entity_id
_entity_poly.type
_entity_poly.pdbx_seq_one_letter_code
_entity_poly.pdbx_strand_id
1 'polypeptide(L)'
;MNLNGTWEFAFDFGRTGKERGMQNAPKLDREILVPFCPESVLSGIHYLDFMNAVWYRRSFKLDELSNGNRVLLHFEAVDHFSTVYLNGTELGSHTGGFTPFSFDITGQVRPGENVLTVCAEDDSRDPLIPRGKQSEPYASQGCDYTRVTGIWQTVWLEIVPET
;
A
#
# COMPACT_ATOMS: atom_id res chain seq x y z
N MET A 1 -13.86 -6.71 -6.57
CA MET A 1 -12.84 -6.45 -7.63
C MET A 1 -11.46 -6.62 -7.03
N ASN A 2 -10.59 -7.45 -7.63
CA ASN A 2 -9.21 -7.61 -7.16
C ASN A 2 -8.35 -6.47 -7.75
N LEU A 3 -7.53 -5.83 -6.91
CA LEU A 3 -6.60 -4.76 -7.32
C LEU A 3 -5.14 -5.23 -7.36
N ASN A 4 -4.85 -6.51 -7.14
CA ASN A 4 -3.51 -7.05 -7.36
C ASN A 4 -3.07 -6.89 -8.82
N GLY A 5 -1.77 -6.99 -9.07
CA GLY A 5 -1.17 -6.84 -10.39
C GLY A 5 -0.19 -5.68 -10.43
N THR A 6 0.05 -5.09 -11.59
CA THR A 6 1.03 -4.02 -11.75
C THR A 6 0.51 -2.71 -11.16
N TRP A 7 1.28 -2.13 -10.25
CA TRP A 7 1.09 -0.79 -9.70
C TRP A 7 2.28 0.08 -10.07
N GLU A 8 2.08 1.38 -10.16
CA GLU A 8 3.18 2.33 -10.16
C GLU A 8 3.79 2.39 -8.77
N PHE A 9 5.10 2.64 -8.69
CA PHE A 9 5.87 2.56 -7.46
C PHE A 9 6.96 3.64 -7.40
N ALA A 10 7.29 4.11 -6.21
CA ALA A 10 8.42 5.00 -5.97
C ALA A 10 9.01 4.78 -4.57
N PHE A 11 10.33 4.90 -4.46
CA PHE A 11 11.01 5.02 -3.18
C PHE A 11 10.88 6.44 -2.61
N ASP A 12 10.81 6.55 -1.30
CA ASP A 12 10.84 7.82 -0.58
C ASP A 12 11.75 7.71 0.65
N PHE A 13 13.04 7.58 0.38
CA PHE A 13 14.05 7.40 1.43
C PHE A 13 14.07 8.54 2.45
N GLY A 14 13.65 9.74 2.07
CA GLY A 14 13.62 10.93 2.93
C GLY A 14 12.30 11.13 3.68
N ARG A 15 11.27 10.30 3.47
CA ARG A 15 9.91 10.47 4.01
C ARG A 15 9.30 11.85 3.70
N THR A 16 9.65 12.42 2.54
CA THR A 16 9.20 13.77 2.13
C THR A 16 8.08 13.73 1.08
N GLY A 17 7.60 12.55 0.74
CA GLY A 17 6.65 12.35 -0.34
C GLY A 17 5.33 13.11 -0.15
N LYS A 18 4.80 13.19 1.07
CA LYS A 18 3.61 13.97 1.40
C LYS A 18 3.80 15.46 1.10
N GLU A 19 4.94 16.03 1.53
CA GLU A 19 5.30 17.44 1.32
C GLU A 19 5.51 17.75 -0.18
N ARG A 20 6.04 16.77 -0.93
CA ARG A 20 6.22 16.84 -2.38
C ARG A 20 4.93 16.60 -3.17
N GLY A 21 3.83 16.28 -2.50
CA GLY A 21 2.53 16.05 -3.13
C GLY A 21 2.41 14.73 -3.89
N MET A 22 3.15 13.69 -3.49
CA MET A 22 3.15 12.39 -4.18
C MET A 22 1.78 11.72 -4.21
N GLN A 23 0.88 12.02 -3.26
CA GLN A 23 -0.51 11.56 -3.27
C GLN A 23 -1.30 12.05 -4.50
N ASN A 24 -0.85 13.13 -5.13
CA ASN A 24 -1.43 13.73 -6.33
C ASN A 24 -0.55 13.58 -7.58
N ALA A 25 0.55 12.83 -7.47
CA ALA A 25 1.45 12.64 -8.60
C ALA A 25 0.71 12.00 -9.79
N PRO A 26 0.87 12.52 -11.02
CA PRO A 26 0.21 11.95 -12.19
C PRO A 26 0.75 10.56 -12.53
N LYS A 27 1.99 10.28 -12.13
CA LYS A 27 2.69 9.01 -12.34
C LYS A 27 3.82 8.86 -11.32
N LEU A 28 4.15 7.61 -10.95
CA LEU A 28 5.39 7.26 -10.23
C LEU A 28 6.42 6.67 -11.20
N ASP A 29 7.69 6.62 -10.80
CA ASP A 29 8.83 6.38 -11.71
C ASP A 29 9.12 4.90 -12.01
N ARG A 30 8.51 3.97 -11.25
CA ARG A 30 8.72 2.53 -11.37
C ARG A 30 7.40 1.78 -11.42
N GLU A 31 7.49 0.47 -11.64
CA GLU A 31 6.38 -0.47 -11.53
C GLU A 31 6.74 -1.58 -10.53
N ILE A 32 5.73 -2.06 -9.82
CA ILE A 32 5.82 -3.16 -8.87
C ILE A 32 4.65 -4.12 -9.07
N LEU A 33 4.87 -5.40 -8.90
CA LEU A 33 3.81 -6.42 -8.94
C LEU A 33 3.26 -6.67 -7.52
N VAL A 34 2.11 -6.08 -7.19
CA VAL A 34 1.37 -6.34 -5.94
C VAL A 34 0.69 -7.70 -6.04
N PRO A 35 0.73 -8.57 -5.01
CA PRO A 35 1.02 -8.28 -3.61
C PRO A 35 2.46 -8.60 -3.15
N PHE A 36 3.44 -8.61 -4.03
CA PHE A 36 4.82 -8.89 -3.64
C PHE A 36 5.51 -7.63 -3.12
N CYS A 37 6.13 -7.73 -1.92
CA CYS A 37 6.88 -6.61 -1.33
C CYS A 37 8.11 -6.25 -2.17
N PRO A 38 8.62 -5.00 -2.07
CA PRO A 38 9.77 -4.54 -2.88
C PRO A 38 11.02 -5.38 -2.75
N GLU A 39 11.23 -6.06 -1.62
CA GLU A 39 12.38 -6.94 -1.38
C GLU A 39 12.29 -8.25 -2.18
N SER A 40 11.08 -8.68 -2.55
CA SER A 40 10.87 -9.93 -3.29
C SER A 40 11.32 -9.80 -4.75
N VAL A 41 11.97 -10.84 -5.27
CA VAL A 41 12.26 -10.97 -6.71
C VAL A 41 10.96 -10.93 -7.53
N LEU A 42 9.88 -11.50 -7.01
CA LEU A 42 8.58 -11.58 -7.69
C LEU A 42 7.89 -10.22 -7.84
N SER A 43 8.29 -9.23 -7.06
CA SER A 43 7.77 -7.85 -7.19
C SER A 43 8.26 -7.14 -8.46
N GLY A 44 9.38 -7.59 -9.03
CA GLY A 44 10.08 -6.91 -10.11
C GLY A 44 11.01 -5.77 -9.65
N ILE A 45 11.00 -5.43 -8.36
CA ILE A 45 11.88 -4.40 -7.76
C ILE A 45 13.16 -5.03 -7.20
N HIS A 46 13.03 -6.07 -6.36
CA HIS A 46 14.13 -6.80 -5.73
C HIS A 46 15.15 -5.86 -5.05
N TYR A 47 14.68 -4.95 -4.22
CA TYR A 47 15.53 -4.03 -3.47
C TYR A 47 15.64 -4.51 -2.02
N LEU A 48 16.87 -4.88 -1.60
CA LEU A 48 17.11 -5.53 -0.31
C LEU A 48 17.64 -4.59 0.77
N ASP A 49 17.99 -3.35 0.42
CA ASP A 49 18.47 -2.37 1.38
C ASP A 49 17.29 -1.69 2.10
N PHE A 50 17.59 -0.92 3.14
CA PHE A 50 16.58 -0.25 3.95
C PHE A 50 15.80 0.79 3.14
N MET A 51 14.49 0.78 3.31
CA MET A 51 13.55 1.73 2.71
C MET A 51 12.70 2.34 3.83
N ASN A 52 12.82 3.65 4.05
CA ASN A 52 12.08 4.29 5.14
C ASN A 52 10.62 4.57 4.77
N ALA A 53 10.35 4.77 3.48
CA ALA A 53 9.02 4.89 2.94
C ALA A 53 8.99 4.51 1.46
N VAL A 54 7.82 4.03 1.02
CA VAL A 54 7.53 3.69 -0.37
C VAL A 54 6.13 4.16 -0.73
N TRP A 55 5.94 4.47 -2.01
CA TRP A 55 4.67 4.92 -2.56
C TRP A 55 4.19 3.98 -3.64
N TYR A 56 2.89 3.71 -3.61
CA TYR A 56 2.17 2.91 -4.59
C TYR A 56 1.07 3.75 -5.22
N ARG A 57 0.83 3.57 -6.52
CA ARG A 57 -0.28 4.21 -7.22
C ARG A 57 -0.92 3.25 -8.20
N ARG A 58 -2.26 3.18 -8.21
CA ARG A 58 -3.03 2.36 -9.14
C ARG A 58 -4.29 3.07 -9.57
N SER A 59 -4.54 3.09 -10.88
CA SER A 59 -5.85 3.45 -11.43
C SER A 59 -6.75 2.22 -11.50
N PHE A 60 -8.02 2.41 -11.22
CA PHE A 60 -9.07 1.42 -11.43
C PHE A 60 -10.35 2.09 -11.91
N LYS A 61 -11.18 1.34 -12.64
CA LYS A 61 -12.48 1.82 -13.11
C LYS A 61 -13.59 1.21 -12.30
N LEU A 62 -14.57 2.04 -11.96
CA LEU A 62 -15.81 1.61 -11.33
C LEU A 62 -16.98 2.02 -12.22
N ASP A 63 -17.91 1.09 -12.43
CA ASP A 63 -19.16 1.40 -13.09
C ASP A 63 -20.05 2.24 -12.17
N GLU A 64 -21.12 2.78 -12.70
CA GLU A 64 -22.11 3.50 -11.91
C GLU A 64 -22.70 2.58 -10.83
N LEU A 65 -22.65 3.03 -9.59
CA LEU A 65 -23.16 2.25 -8.47
C LEU A 65 -24.69 2.32 -8.44
N SER A 66 -25.33 1.19 -8.24
CA SER A 66 -26.76 1.17 -7.92
C SER A 66 -27.01 1.90 -6.60
N ASN A 67 -28.13 2.63 -6.51
CA ASN A 67 -28.54 3.31 -5.28
C ASN A 67 -28.56 2.33 -4.10
N GLY A 68 -27.98 2.73 -2.98
CA GLY A 68 -27.89 1.93 -1.77
C GLY A 68 -26.74 0.91 -1.74
N ASN A 69 -25.81 0.94 -2.70
CA ASN A 69 -24.60 0.14 -2.62
C ASN A 69 -23.49 0.91 -1.92
N ARG A 70 -22.71 0.18 -1.10
CA ARG A 70 -21.48 0.67 -0.47
C ARG A 70 -20.28 0.04 -1.14
N VAL A 71 -19.16 0.77 -1.16
CA VAL A 71 -17.87 0.30 -1.66
C VAL A 71 -16.87 0.27 -0.51
N LEU A 72 -16.35 -0.91 -0.22
CA LEU A 72 -15.34 -1.13 0.80
C LEU A 72 -14.00 -1.44 0.14
N LEU A 73 -12.95 -0.72 0.53
CA LEU A 73 -11.57 -0.97 0.11
C LEU A 73 -10.86 -1.74 1.21
N HIS A 74 -10.30 -2.90 0.87
CA HIS A 74 -9.65 -3.80 1.79
C HIS A 74 -8.17 -3.95 1.47
N PHE A 75 -7.36 -3.96 2.52
CA PHE A 75 -5.96 -4.35 2.53
C PHE A 75 -5.79 -5.53 3.50
N GLU A 76 -5.25 -6.64 3.03
CA GLU A 76 -4.99 -7.79 3.90
C GLU A 76 -3.76 -7.55 4.80
N ALA A 77 -2.72 -6.90 4.27
CA ALA A 77 -1.59 -6.41 5.06
C ALA A 77 -0.72 -5.40 4.33
N VAL A 78 -0.28 -4.37 5.06
CA VAL A 78 0.70 -3.36 4.63
C VAL A 78 1.67 -3.10 5.78
N ASP A 79 2.95 -3.36 5.61
CA ASP A 79 3.97 -3.17 6.65
C ASP A 79 4.66 -1.80 6.49
N HIS A 80 4.77 -0.97 7.53
CA HIS A 80 4.21 -1.04 8.88
C HIS A 80 3.14 0.01 9.10
N PHE A 81 3.44 1.30 8.85
CA PHE A 81 2.51 2.42 8.93
C PHE A 81 2.07 2.82 7.52
N SER A 82 0.78 2.80 7.25
CA SER A 82 0.25 3.15 5.94
C SER A 82 -0.69 4.35 6.00
N THR A 83 -0.61 5.20 4.98
CA THR A 83 -1.58 6.26 4.70
C THR A 83 -2.16 6.04 3.32
N VAL A 84 -3.47 6.01 3.21
CA VAL A 84 -4.20 5.68 1.98
C VAL A 84 -4.94 6.91 1.46
N TYR A 85 -4.84 7.14 0.15
CA TYR A 85 -5.49 8.25 -0.54
C TYR A 85 -6.33 7.73 -1.70
N LEU A 86 -7.50 8.29 -1.89
CA LEU A 86 -8.34 8.07 -3.06
C LEU A 86 -8.56 9.40 -3.78
N ASN A 87 -8.24 9.44 -5.09
CA ASN A 87 -8.35 10.65 -5.90
C ASN A 87 -7.65 11.87 -5.28
N GLY A 88 -6.52 11.63 -4.59
CA GLY A 88 -5.72 12.65 -3.90
C GLY A 88 -6.23 13.04 -2.51
N THR A 89 -7.40 12.57 -2.09
CA THR A 89 -7.96 12.81 -0.75
C THR A 89 -7.56 11.68 0.20
N GLU A 90 -7.06 12.03 1.38
CA GLU A 90 -6.70 11.05 2.40
C GLU A 90 -7.96 10.35 2.94
N LEU A 91 -7.97 9.03 2.88
CA LEU A 91 -9.01 8.17 3.49
C LEU A 91 -8.73 7.94 4.97
N GLY A 92 -7.46 7.79 5.32
CA GLY A 92 -7.01 7.50 6.67
C GLY A 92 -5.68 6.76 6.68
N SER A 93 -5.31 6.28 7.88
CA SER A 93 -4.06 5.56 8.12
C SER A 93 -4.30 4.28 8.92
N HIS A 94 -3.34 3.35 8.84
CA HIS A 94 -3.31 2.11 9.62
C HIS A 94 -1.90 1.87 10.13
N THR A 95 -1.80 1.29 11.33
CA THR A 95 -0.53 0.88 11.94
C THR A 95 -0.56 -0.60 12.25
N GLY A 96 0.43 -1.34 11.76
CA GLY A 96 0.60 -2.78 11.98
C GLY A 96 0.73 -3.55 10.69
N GLY A 97 1.83 -4.30 10.54
CA GLY A 97 2.20 -4.99 9.31
C GLY A 97 1.49 -6.31 9.04
N PHE A 98 0.68 -6.84 9.99
CA PHE A 98 0.17 -8.22 9.96
C PHE A 98 -1.35 -8.34 10.07
N THR A 99 -2.05 -7.22 10.19
CA THR A 99 -3.51 -7.20 10.37
C THR A 99 -4.21 -6.56 9.19
N PRO A 100 -5.35 -7.11 8.74
CA PRO A 100 -6.14 -6.49 7.69
C PRO A 100 -6.83 -5.22 8.20
N PHE A 101 -7.11 -4.32 7.25
CA PHE A 101 -7.89 -3.10 7.50
C PHE A 101 -8.71 -2.71 6.27
N SER A 102 -9.71 -1.87 6.47
CA SER A 102 -10.58 -1.45 5.39
C SER A 102 -11.08 -0.01 5.58
N PHE A 103 -11.46 0.60 4.44
CA PHE A 103 -12.10 1.91 4.40
C PHE A 103 -13.42 1.82 3.65
N ASP A 104 -14.46 2.45 4.18
CA ASP A 104 -15.67 2.74 3.39
C ASP A 104 -15.38 3.95 2.50
N ILE A 105 -15.33 3.70 1.19
CA ILE A 105 -15.00 4.71 0.19
C ILE A 105 -16.20 5.14 -0.65
N THR A 106 -17.41 4.77 -0.25
CA THR A 106 -18.67 5.03 -0.99
C THR A 106 -18.83 6.48 -1.38
N GLY A 107 -18.52 7.39 -0.46
CA GLY A 107 -18.65 8.84 -0.71
C GLY A 107 -17.50 9.48 -1.51
N GLN A 108 -16.40 8.75 -1.73
CA GLN A 108 -15.18 9.26 -2.38
C GLN A 108 -14.93 8.66 -3.77
N VAL A 109 -15.49 7.48 -4.07
CA VAL A 109 -15.44 6.90 -5.41
C VAL A 109 -16.36 7.65 -6.37
N ARG A 110 -15.98 7.63 -7.63
CA ARG A 110 -16.78 8.19 -8.73
C ARG A 110 -16.92 7.16 -9.85
N PRO A 111 -17.99 7.23 -10.65
CA PRO A 111 -18.07 6.47 -11.88
C PRO A 111 -16.88 6.76 -12.80
N GLY A 112 -16.38 5.76 -13.48
CA GLY A 112 -15.21 5.85 -14.34
C GLY A 112 -13.91 5.67 -13.57
N GLU A 113 -12.89 6.43 -13.93
CA GLU A 113 -11.53 6.26 -13.40
C GLU A 113 -11.37 6.84 -12.00
N ASN A 114 -10.80 6.03 -11.11
CA ASN A 114 -10.36 6.39 -9.77
C ASN A 114 -8.87 6.08 -9.60
N VAL A 115 -8.19 6.83 -8.76
CA VAL A 115 -6.77 6.67 -8.46
C VAL A 115 -6.59 6.39 -6.98
N LEU A 116 -6.06 5.21 -6.66
CA LEU A 116 -5.65 4.82 -5.32
C LEU A 116 -4.15 5.06 -5.16
N THR A 117 -3.77 5.77 -4.10
CA THR A 117 -2.36 5.99 -3.74
C THR A 117 -2.14 5.55 -2.30
N VAL A 118 -1.04 4.86 -2.04
CA VAL A 118 -0.67 4.36 -0.71
C VAL A 118 0.76 4.78 -0.42
N CYS A 119 0.97 5.44 0.72
CA CYS A 119 2.28 5.62 1.33
C CYS A 119 2.44 4.56 2.41
N ALA A 120 3.51 3.80 2.39
CA ALA A 120 3.87 2.89 3.46
C ALA A 120 5.24 3.28 4.02
N GLU A 121 5.31 3.41 5.34
CA GLU A 121 6.51 3.76 6.08
C GLU A 121 6.86 2.62 7.01
N ASP A 122 8.13 2.20 6.97
CA ASP A 122 8.66 1.14 7.84
C ASP A 122 10.12 1.43 8.21
N ASP A 123 10.47 1.17 9.45
CA ASP A 123 11.86 1.10 9.90
C ASP A 123 12.06 -0.10 10.83
N SER A 124 12.42 -1.23 10.25
CA SER A 124 12.67 -2.48 10.98
C SER A 124 13.79 -2.39 12.01
N ARG A 125 14.54 -1.28 12.06
CA ARG A 125 15.56 -0.98 13.08
C ARG A 125 15.02 -0.21 14.28
N ASP A 126 13.79 0.31 14.20
CA ASP A 126 13.14 0.93 15.36
C ASP A 126 12.68 -0.18 16.33
N PRO A 127 13.20 -0.23 17.56
CA PRO A 127 12.84 -1.27 18.52
C PRO A 127 11.40 -1.18 19.01
N LEU A 128 10.67 -0.11 18.70
CA LEU A 128 9.26 0.07 19.06
C LEU A 128 8.32 -0.48 18.00
N ILE A 129 8.83 -0.83 16.81
CA ILE A 129 8.04 -1.41 15.72
C ILE A 129 8.07 -2.95 15.80
N PRO A 130 6.91 -3.62 15.90
CA PRO A 130 6.84 -5.08 15.84
C PRO A 130 7.23 -5.60 14.46
N ARG A 131 8.41 -6.20 14.33
CA ARG A 131 8.95 -6.69 13.06
C ARG A 131 8.82 -8.21 12.84
N GLY A 132 8.36 -8.96 13.85
CA GLY A 132 8.37 -10.42 13.78
C GLY A 132 9.80 -10.98 13.64
N LYS A 133 10.02 -11.82 12.62
CA LYS A 133 11.34 -12.38 12.28
C LYS A 133 12.05 -11.62 11.15
N GLN A 134 11.70 -10.39 10.90
CA GLN A 134 12.43 -9.55 9.94
C GLN A 134 13.81 -9.18 10.50
N SER A 135 14.83 -9.30 9.67
CA SER A 135 16.21 -9.06 10.08
C SER A 135 16.48 -7.57 10.32
N GLU A 136 16.99 -7.22 11.49
CA GLU A 136 17.47 -5.87 11.79
C GLU A 136 18.78 -5.52 11.04
N PRO A 137 19.80 -6.40 10.98
CA PRO A 137 20.94 -6.18 10.09
C PRO A 137 20.57 -6.36 8.63
N TYR A 138 21.38 -5.80 7.74
CA TYR A 138 21.20 -5.90 6.30
C TYR A 138 21.06 -7.34 5.80
N ALA A 139 21.94 -8.21 6.21
CA ALA A 139 21.92 -9.62 5.85
C ALA A 139 21.10 -10.44 6.84
N SER A 140 20.27 -11.33 6.31
CA SER A 140 19.55 -12.31 7.14
C SER A 140 20.52 -13.22 7.88
N GLN A 141 20.21 -13.53 9.13
CA GLN A 141 21.03 -14.42 9.95
C GLN A 141 20.18 -15.18 10.97
N GLY A 142 20.66 -16.38 11.37
CA GLY A 142 19.95 -17.22 12.34
C GLY A 142 18.57 -17.62 11.82
N CYS A 143 17.53 -17.28 12.57
CA CYS A 143 16.14 -17.53 12.21
C CYS A 143 15.42 -16.34 11.58
N ASP A 144 16.10 -15.21 11.42
CA ASP A 144 15.54 -13.99 10.84
C ASP A 144 15.76 -13.97 9.33
N TYR A 145 14.78 -13.42 8.60
CA TYR A 145 14.79 -13.34 7.15
C TYR A 145 14.70 -11.87 6.67
N THR A 146 14.82 -11.67 5.37
CA THR A 146 14.75 -10.35 4.74
C THR A 146 13.50 -9.61 5.16
N ARG A 147 13.61 -8.29 5.28
CA ARG A 147 12.50 -7.39 5.62
C ARG A 147 11.36 -7.47 4.63
N VAL A 148 10.23 -6.99 5.05
CA VAL A 148 9.02 -6.79 4.23
C VAL A 148 8.58 -5.36 4.44
N THR A 149 8.51 -4.56 3.38
CA THR A 149 8.06 -3.17 3.43
C THR A 149 6.84 -2.97 2.54
N GLY A 150 5.83 -2.25 3.04
CA GLY A 150 4.67 -1.87 2.27
C GLY A 150 3.67 -3.00 2.01
N ILE A 151 3.00 -2.95 0.86
CA ILE A 151 1.95 -3.92 0.51
C ILE A 151 2.58 -5.29 0.24
N TRP A 152 2.19 -6.31 1.03
CA TRP A 152 2.67 -7.67 0.86
C TRP A 152 1.57 -8.73 0.83
N GLN A 153 0.30 -8.30 0.94
CA GLN A 153 -0.88 -9.13 0.75
C GLN A 153 -1.91 -8.44 -0.15
N THR A 154 -2.99 -9.15 -0.48
CA THR A 154 -4.00 -8.72 -1.44
C THR A 154 -4.64 -7.37 -1.10
N VAL A 155 -4.89 -6.57 -2.14
CA VAL A 155 -5.73 -5.37 -2.10
C VAL A 155 -6.95 -5.59 -2.99
N TRP A 156 -8.15 -5.27 -2.49
CA TRP A 156 -9.38 -5.53 -3.23
C TRP A 156 -10.54 -4.62 -2.83
N LEU A 157 -11.52 -4.51 -3.71
CA LEU A 157 -12.76 -3.78 -3.48
C LEU A 157 -13.93 -4.74 -3.34
N GLU A 158 -14.82 -4.44 -2.41
CA GLU A 158 -16.10 -5.09 -2.23
C GLU A 158 -17.23 -4.09 -2.45
N ILE A 159 -18.25 -4.50 -3.23
CA ILE A 159 -19.48 -3.74 -3.39
C ILE A 159 -20.58 -4.50 -2.68
N VAL A 160 -21.15 -3.91 -1.65
CA VAL A 160 -22.18 -4.53 -0.82
C VAL A 160 -23.45 -3.70 -0.82
N PRO A 161 -24.64 -4.31 -0.78
CA PRO A 161 -25.89 -3.58 -0.59
C PRO A 161 -25.90 -2.86 0.76
N GLU A 162 -26.51 -1.67 0.82
CA GLU A 162 -26.86 -1.05 2.08
C GLU A 162 -28.02 -1.84 2.70
N THR A 163 -27.89 -2.29 3.93
CA THR A 163 -28.93 -3.05 4.66
C THR A 163 -29.85 -2.13 5.44
#